data_dff9bde2630577b60c80f602dd43b064
#
_entry.id   dff9bde2630577b60c80f602dd43b064
#
_cell.length_a   1.000
_cell.length_b   1.000
_cell.length_c   1.000
_cell.angle_alpha   90.00
_cell.angle_beta   90.00
_cell.angle_gamma   90.00
#
_symmetry.space_group_name_H-M   'P 1'
#
loop_
_entity.id
_entity.type
_entity.pdbx_description
1 polymer ?
#
loop_
_entity_poly.entity_id
_entity_poly.type
_entity_poly.pdbx_seq_one_letter_code
_entity_poly.pdbx_strand_id
1 'polypeptide(L)'
;MRILHAAAEIIDDRGLSALTMRGLGAHLGVEAMALYRYVPGREQLLDGVVEVVMDELYETTHAGALSTSWQEYLQMQAHAVRTLAVTHPRIFPLVATRPPSAPWLRPPLRSLRWVESFLQGLREYGFSPQVSVAVYRSFATFLLGALLIEAGTLEDLTITEKVNLAFIDTDDLSSYPLICEMAEELKGGGFETEYEAALEDLIERVAAMRT
;
A
#
# COMPACT_ATOMS: atom_id res chain seq x y z
N MET A 1 3.96 21.48 -1.28
CA MET A 1 4.63 20.51 -0.38
C MET A 1 4.12 20.61 1.07
N ARG A 2 4.33 21.71 1.85
CA ARG A 2 3.90 21.80 3.28
C ARG A 2 2.45 21.39 3.56
N ILE A 3 1.50 21.76 2.69
CA ILE A 3 0.07 21.46 2.86
C ILE A 3 -0.17 19.94 2.78
N LEU A 4 0.46 19.26 1.85
CA LEU A 4 0.28 17.83 1.61
C LEU A 4 0.91 16.98 2.72
N HIS A 5 2.12 17.31 3.17
CA HIS A 5 2.74 16.63 4.32
C HIS A 5 1.91 16.82 5.60
N ALA A 6 1.45 18.04 5.90
CA ALA A 6 0.59 18.27 7.06
C ALA A 6 -0.75 17.49 6.96
N ALA A 7 -1.27 17.31 5.75
CA ALA A 7 -2.46 16.48 5.54
C ALA A 7 -2.16 14.98 5.76
N ALA A 8 -1.00 14.50 5.29
CA ALA A 8 -0.53 13.13 5.54
C ALA A 8 -0.37 12.88 7.05
N GLU A 9 0.32 13.76 7.78
CA GLU A 9 0.46 13.69 9.23
C GLU A 9 -0.89 13.60 9.96
N ILE A 10 -1.88 14.41 9.56
CA ILE A 10 -3.23 14.37 10.16
C ILE A 10 -3.91 13.02 9.90
N ILE A 11 -3.74 12.45 8.70
CA ILE A 11 -4.34 11.14 8.36
C ILE A 11 -3.67 10.04 9.17
N ASP A 12 -2.33 10.02 9.23
CA ASP A 12 -1.59 8.98 9.96
C ASP A 12 -1.87 9.04 11.46
N ASP A 13 -1.95 10.24 12.04
CA ASP A 13 -2.21 10.39 13.47
C ASP A 13 -3.66 10.08 13.86
N ARG A 14 -4.64 10.56 13.05
CA ARG A 14 -6.05 10.66 13.47
C ARG A 14 -7.04 10.03 12.49
N GLY A 15 -6.56 9.48 11.39
CA GLY A 15 -7.39 8.88 10.35
C GLY A 15 -7.98 9.87 9.35
N LEU A 16 -8.44 9.32 8.21
CA LEU A 16 -8.97 10.07 7.08
C LEU A 16 -10.17 10.97 7.43
N SER A 17 -10.99 10.55 8.41
CA SER A 17 -12.17 11.32 8.86
C SER A 17 -11.79 12.61 9.59
N ALA A 18 -10.61 12.69 10.20
CA ALA A 18 -10.10 13.88 10.88
C ALA A 18 -9.60 14.95 9.93
N LEU A 19 -9.30 14.60 8.67
CA LEU A 19 -8.82 15.53 7.68
C LEU A 19 -9.96 16.42 7.17
N THR A 20 -9.97 17.68 7.61
CA THR A 20 -10.87 18.75 7.14
C THR A 20 -10.06 19.97 6.73
N MET A 21 -10.55 20.77 5.75
CA MET A 21 -9.85 22.00 5.34
C MET A 21 -9.68 22.98 6.50
N ARG A 22 -10.65 23.05 7.41
CA ARG A 22 -10.58 23.88 8.61
C ARG A 22 -9.53 23.37 9.62
N GLY A 23 -9.51 22.05 9.86
CA GLY A 23 -8.53 21.42 10.74
C GLY A 23 -7.11 21.56 10.19
N LEU A 24 -6.93 21.35 8.89
CA LEU A 24 -5.65 21.54 8.21
C LEU A 24 -5.17 22.99 8.26
N GLY A 25 -6.08 23.96 8.07
CA GLY A 25 -5.76 25.39 8.23
C GLY A 25 -5.28 25.71 9.65
N ALA A 26 -6.01 25.24 10.67
CA ALA A 26 -5.64 25.39 12.06
C ALA A 26 -4.27 24.76 12.38
N HIS A 27 -3.99 23.55 11.86
CA HIS A 27 -2.70 22.87 12.02
C HIS A 27 -1.53 23.66 11.39
N LEU A 28 -1.77 24.30 10.25
CA LEU A 28 -0.77 25.10 9.52
C LEU A 28 -0.69 26.57 10.01
N GLY A 29 -1.59 27.00 10.91
CA GLY A 29 -1.66 28.37 11.38
C GLY A 29 -2.17 29.37 10.32
N VAL A 30 -3.03 28.93 9.41
CA VAL A 30 -3.61 29.75 8.35
C VAL A 30 -5.13 29.60 8.28
N GLU A 31 -5.82 30.59 7.71
CA GLU A 31 -7.24 30.50 7.43
C GLU A 31 -7.53 29.43 6.35
N ALA A 32 -8.59 28.64 6.54
CA ALA A 32 -8.98 27.59 5.60
C ALA A 32 -9.14 28.10 4.15
N MET A 33 -9.62 29.33 3.99
CA MET A 33 -9.76 29.96 2.67
C MET A 33 -8.44 30.18 1.94
N ALA A 34 -7.34 30.34 2.68
CA ALA A 34 -6.00 30.47 2.07
C ALA A 34 -5.53 29.16 1.41
N LEU A 35 -5.96 28.00 1.93
CA LEU A 35 -5.62 26.69 1.38
C LEU A 35 -6.25 26.46 0.01
N TYR A 36 -7.47 26.95 -0.23
CA TYR A 36 -8.19 26.77 -1.50
C TYR A 36 -7.49 27.40 -2.71
N ARG A 37 -6.53 28.31 -2.48
CA ARG A 37 -5.66 28.85 -3.54
C ARG A 37 -4.68 27.80 -4.10
N TYR A 38 -4.34 26.83 -3.28
CA TYR A 38 -3.33 25.79 -3.60
C TYR A 38 -3.96 24.44 -3.87
N VAL A 39 -5.05 24.13 -3.16
CA VAL A 39 -5.76 22.86 -3.26
C VAL A 39 -7.25 23.16 -3.37
N PRO A 40 -7.86 23.00 -4.57
CA PRO A 40 -9.24 23.41 -4.83
C PRO A 40 -10.30 22.69 -4.01
N GLY A 41 -9.96 21.51 -3.44
CA GLY A 41 -10.90 20.74 -2.65
C GLY A 41 -10.28 19.51 -1.98
N ARG A 42 -11.12 18.79 -1.23
CA ARG A 42 -10.70 17.61 -0.46
C ARG A 42 -10.18 16.48 -1.35
N GLU A 43 -10.79 16.26 -2.51
CA GLU A 43 -10.37 15.19 -3.43
C GLU A 43 -8.98 15.47 -3.98
N GLN A 44 -8.70 16.68 -4.42
CA GLN A 44 -7.36 17.09 -4.90
C GLN A 44 -6.32 17.07 -3.77
N LEU A 45 -6.74 17.37 -2.53
CA LEU A 45 -5.88 17.24 -1.36
C LEU A 45 -5.46 15.78 -1.15
N LEU A 46 -6.41 14.85 -1.18
CA LEU A 46 -6.13 13.42 -1.03
C LEU A 46 -5.30 12.87 -2.20
N ASP A 47 -5.55 13.35 -3.41
CA ASP A 47 -4.73 13.02 -4.57
C ASP A 47 -3.27 13.44 -4.35
N GLY A 48 -3.07 14.68 -3.88
CA GLY A 48 -1.74 15.19 -3.57
C GLY A 48 -1.06 14.44 -2.41
N VAL A 49 -1.80 14.02 -1.37
CA VAL A 49 -1.25 13.20 -0.28
C VAL A 49 -0.72 11.87 -0.83
N VAL A 50 -1.50 11.19 -1.68
CA VAL A 50 -1.05 9.93 -2.30
C VAL A 50 0.19 10.17 -3.18
N GLU A 51 0.24 11.28 -3.93
CA GLU A 51 1.42 11.62 -4.73
C GLU A 51 2.67 11.83 -3.87
N VAL A 52 2.56 12.53 -2.74
CA VAL A 52 3.70 12.73 -1.82
C VAL A 52 4.22 11.41 -1.27
N VAL A 53 3.34 10.56 -0.78
CA VAL A 53 3.71 9.25 -0.22
C VAL A 53 4.31 8.33 -1.29
N MET A 54 3.80 8.38 -2.51
CA MET A 54 4.37 7.62 -3.63
C MET A 54 5.70 8.19 -4.14
N ASP A 55 5.93 9.50 -4.01
CA ASP A 55 7.24 10.10 -4.31
C ASP A 55 8.31 9.66 -3.29
N GLU A 56 7.96 9.51 -2.01
CA GLU A 56 8.84 8.93 -0.99
C GLU A 56 9.23 7.49 -1.34
N LEU A 57 8.28 6.68 -1.79
CA LEU A 57 8.55 5.33 -2.28
C LEU A 57 9.51 5.35 -3.48
N TYR A 58 9.27 6.24 -4.44
CA TYR A 58 10.13 6.36 -5.61
C TYR A 58 11.57 6.72 -5.21
N GLU A 59 11.76 7.73 -4.37
CA GLU A 59 13.09 8.14 -3.90
C GLU A 59 13.80 7.00 -3.13
N THR A 60 13.07 6.27 -2.30
CA THR A 60 13.62 5.13 -1.54
C THR A 60 14.10 4.02 -2.48
N THR A 61 13.34 3.69 -3.51
CA THR A 61 13.69 2.62 -4.46
C THR A 61 14.77 3.02 -5.46
N HIS A 62 15.00 4.33 -5.69
CA HIS A 62 16.05 4.84 -6.60
C HIS A 62 17.37 5.21 -5.89
N ALA A 63 17.33 5.49 -4.59
CA ALA A 63 18.53 5.79 -3.81
C ALA A 63 19.37 4.54 -3.48
N GLY A 64 18.82 3.33 -3.70
CA GLY A 64 19.46 2.06 -3.40
C GLY A 64 20.55 1.68 -4.41
N ALA A 65 21.45 0.78 -3.99
CA ALA A 65 22.42 0.15 -4.89
C ALA A 65 21.66 -0.64 -5.99
N LEU A 66 22.26 -0.68 -7.20
CA LEU A 66 21.74 -1.51 -8.27
C LEU A 66 21.66 -2.98 -7.79
N SER A 67 20.48 -3.58 -7.89
CA SER A 67 20.28 -4.99 -7.54
C SER A 67 21.13 -5.86 -8.47
N THR A 68 21.72 -6.92 -7.92
CA THR A 68 22.60 -7.82 -8.69
C THR A 68 21.81 -8.76 -9.60
N SER A 69 20.52 -8.95 -9.30
CA SER A 69 19.61 -9.80 -10.04
C SER A 69 18.20 -9.20 -10.09
N TRP A 70 17.40 -9.68 -11.06
CA TRP A 70 15.99 -9.27 -11.15
C TRP A 70 15.16 -9.78 -9.95
N GLN A 71 15.54 -10.90 -9.34
CA GLN A 71 14.89 -11.41 -8.12
C GLN A 71 15.09 -10.43 -6.98
N GLU A 72 16.34 -10.04 -6.72
CA GLU A 72 16.68 -9.03 -5.72
C GLU A 72 15.98 -7.69 -5.99
N TYR A 73 15.87 -7.30 -7.26
CA TYR A 73 15.12 -6.12 -7.66
C TYR A 73 13.65 -6.20 -7.26
N LEU A 74 12.96 -7.33 -7.53
CA LEU A 74 11.56 -7.52 -7.14
C LEU A 74 11.40 -7.56 -5.61
N GLN A 75 12.30 -8.25 -4.89
CA GLN A 75 12.29 -8.26 -3.42
C GLN A 75 12.46 -6.85 -2.85
N MET A 76 13.42 -6.08 -3.34
CA MET A 76 13.63 -4.70 -2.92
C MET A 76 12.39 -3.83 -3.16
N GLN A 77 11.75 -3.95 -4.32
CA GLN A 77 10.53 -3.22 -4.62
C GLN A 77 9.37 -3.64 -3.68
N ALA A 78 9.23 -4.94 -3.40
CA ALA A 78 8.19 -5.46 -2.53
C ALA A 78 8.37 -4.95 -1.08
N HIS A 79 9.58 -5.02 -0.55
CA HIS A 79 9.90 -4.53 0.80
C HIS A 79 9.73 -3.01 0.93
N ALA A 80 10.06 -2.24 -0.12
CA ALA A 80 9.84 -0.79 -0.11
C ALA A 80 8.35 -0.45 -0.05
N VAL A 81 7.50 -1.13 -0.85
CA VAL A 81 6.05 -0.92 -0.81
C VAL A 81 5.47 -1.37 0.53
N ARG A 82 5.97 -2.48 1.11
CA ARG A 82 5.55 -2.93 2.45
C ARG A 82 5.94 -1.91 3.52
N THR A 83 7.16 -1.39 3.48
CA THR A 83 7.59 -0.33 4.40
C THR A 83 6.65 0.87 4.33
N LEU A 84 6.26 1.29 3.12
CA LEU A 84 5.27 2.35 2.93
C LEU A 84 3.93 2.01 3.59
N ALA A 85 3.39 0.81 3.37
CA ALA A 85 2.11 0.37 3.94
C ALA A 85 2.13 0.33 5.47
N VAL A 86 3.23 -0.13 6.08
CA VAL A 86 3.41 -0.20 7.54
C VAL A 86 3.63 1.18 8.15
N THR A 87 4.36 2.06 7.45
CA THR A 87 4.62 3.44 7.92
C THR A 87 3.37 4.31 7.82
N HIS A 88 2.55 4.10 6.77
CA HIS A 88 1.34 4.87 6.49
C HIS A 88 0.09 3.98 6.36
N PRO A 89 -0.29 3.19 7.39
CA PRO A 89 -1.37 2.21 7.28
C PRO A 89 -2.73 2.83 6.98
N ARG A 90 -2.94 4.08 7.39
CA ARG A 90 -4.19 4.82 7.12
C ARG A 90 -4.22 5.53 5.77
N ILE A 91 -3.06 5.77 5.16
CA ILE A 91 -2.94 6.34 3.80
C ILE A 91 -2.89 5.23 2.75
N PHE A 92 -2.30 4.08 3.06
CA PHE A 92 -2.12 3.00 2.10
C PHE A 92 -3.41 2.54 1.41
N PRO A 93 -4.57 2.44 2.07
CA PRO A 93 -5.85 2.20 1.39
C PRO A 93 -6.18 3.22 0.29
N LEU A 94 -5.79 4.49 0.46
CA LEU A 94 -5.96 5.51 -0.59
C LEU A 94 -5.03 5.25 -1.76
N VAL A 95 -3.78 4.85 -1.50
CA VAL A 95 -2.82 4.46 -2.56
C VAL A 95 -3.38 3.31 -3.39
N ALA A 96 -3.97 2.32 -2.73
CA ALA A 96 -4.47 1.09 -3.34
C ALA A 96 -5.79 1.26 -4.10
N THR A 97 -6.66 2.19 -3.69
CA THR A 97 -8.05 2.24 -4.17
C THR A 97 -8.40 3.48 -4.98
N ARG A 98 -7.62 4.56 -4.90
CA ARG A 98 -7.93 5.77 -5.69
C ARG A 98 -7.66 5.54 -7.18
N PRO A 99 -8.52 6.08 -8.06
CA PRO A 99 -8.34 5.92 -9.50
C PRO A 99 -6.98 6.45 -9.95
N PRO A 100 -6.25 5.72 -10.78
CA PRO A 100 -4.99 6.19 -11.35
C PRO A 100 -5.23 7.33 -12.34
N SER A 101 -4.20 8.15 -12.57
CA SER A 101 -4.22 9.20 -13.60
C SER A 101 -4.40 8.63 -15.01
N ALA A 102 -4.11 7.33 -15.20
CA ALA A 102 -4.32 6.58 -16.43
C ALA A 102 -5.37 5.47 -16.20
N PRO A 103 -6.65 5.64 -16.60
CA PRO A 103 -7.74 4.70 -16.31
C PRO A 103 -7.54 3.28 -16.85
N TRP A 104 -6.68 3.11 -17.84
CA TRP A 104 -6.30 1.82 -18.44
C TRP A 104 -5.19 1.09 -17.68
N LEU A 105 -4.48 1.77 -16.77
CA LEU A 105 -3.45 1.16 -15.93
C LEU A 105 -4.11 0.34 -14.81
N ARG A 106 -3.85 -0.95 -14.79
CA ARG A 106 -4.38 -1.88 -13.78
C ARG A 106 -3.30 -2.88 -13.37
N PRO A 107 -3.15 -3.20 -12.07
CA PRO A 107 -3.79 -2.57 -10.91
C PRO A 107 -3.41 -1.09 -10.74
N PRO A 108 -4.22 -0.30 -10.07
CA PRO A 108 -3.95 1.12 -9.88
C PRO A 108 -2.90 1.34 -8.78
N LEU A 109 -1.62 1.31 -9.12
CA LEU A 109 -0.63 2.02 -8.33
C LEU A 109 -0.56 3.43 -8.89
N ARG A 110 -0.96 4.43 -8.11
CA ARG A 110 -1.28 5.76 -8.61
C ARG A 110 -0.10 6.53 -9.21
N SER A 111 1.14 6.24 -8.82
CA SER A 111 2.30 6.94 -9.35
C SER A 111 2.74 6.36 -10.70
N LEU A 112 2.47 7.11 -11.77
CA LEU A 112 3.01 6.76 -13.10
C LEU A 112 4.54 6.76 -13.10
N ARG A 113 5.18 7.61 -12.29
CA ARG A 113 6.63 7.69 -12.13
C ARG A 113 7.19 6.38 -11.58
N TRP A 114 6.56 5.83 -10.54
CA TRP A 114 6.97 4.54 -9.96
C TRP A 114 6.73 3.39 -10.95
N VAL A 115 5.56 3.36 -11.61
CA VAL A 115 5.25 2.30 -12.59
C VAL A 115 6.21 2.32 -13.76
N GLU A 116 6.53 3.49 -14.31
CA GLU A 116 7.52 3.66 -15.39
C GLU A 116 8.88 3.11 -14.96
N SER A 117 9.34 3.51 -13.78
CA SER A 117 10.61 3.04 -13.22
C SER A 117 10.63 1.52 -12.98
N PHE A 118 9.55 0.96 -12.43
CA PHE A 118 9.42 -0.48 -12.23
C PHE A 118 9.51 -1.25 -13.56
N LEU A 119 8.80 -0.79 -14.58
CA LEU A 119 8.84 -1.40 -15.91
C LEU A 119 10.21 -1.24 -16.57
N GLN A 120 10.85 -0.08 -16.41
CA GLN A 120 12.19 0.16 -16.91
C GLN A 120 13.20 -0.79 -16.26
N GLY A 121 13.17 -0.97 -14.95
CA GLY A 121 14.03 -1.94 -14.25
C GLY A 121 13.87 -3.35 -14.80
N LEU A 122 12.64 -3.84 -15.00
CA LEU A 122 12.41 -5.15 -15.63
C LEU A 122 13.02 -5.22 -17.04
N ARG A 123 12.91 -4.16 -17.82
CA ARG A 123 13.50 -4.10 -19.18
C ARG A 123 15.03 -4.16 -19.15
N GLU A 124 15.67 -3.52 -18.19
CA GLU A 124 17.13 -3.56 -17.99
C GLU A 124 17.62 -4.98 -17.64
N TYR A 125 16.80 -5.77 -16.92
CA TYR A 125 17.08 -7.19 -16.69
C TYR A 125 16.70 -8.10 -17.87
N GLY A 126 16.30 -7.55 -19.02
CA GLY A 126 16.06 -8.29 -20.26
C GLY A 126 14.66 -8.91 -20.40
N PHE A 127 13.69 -8.52 -19.56
CA PHE A 127 12.31 -8.95 -19.75
C PHE A 127 11.69 -8.37 -21.04
N SER A 128 10.91 -9.15 -21.78
CA SER A 128 10.16 -8.62 -22.92
C SER A 128 9.04 -7.65 -22.47
N PRO A 129 8.54 -6.74 -23.32
CA PRO A 129 7.44 -5.84 -22.94
C PRO A 129 6.21 -6.59 -22.42
N GLN A 130 5.85 -7.70 -23.06
CA GLN A 130 4.70 -8.52 -22.71
C GLN A 130 4.86 -9.15 -21.31
N VAL A 131 6.05 -9.71 -21.05
CA VAL A 131 6.37 -10.32 -19.76
C VAL A 131 6.47 -9.24 -18.68
N SER A 132 7.07 -8.08 -18.94
CA SER A 132 7.14 -6.97 -17.98
C SER A 132 5.74 -6.52 -17.53
N VAL A 133 4.78 -6.43 -18.45
CA VAL A 133 3.38 -6.10 -18.10
C VAL A 133 2.72 -7.22 -17.29
N ALA A 134 2.97 -8.49 -17.62
CA ALA A 134 2.43 -9.63 -16.86
C ALA A 134 3.01 -9.66 -15.43
N VAL A 135 4.32 -9.44 -15.29
CA VAL A 135 5.00 -9.32 -13.99
C VAL A 135 4.43 -8.16 -13.20
N TYR A 136 4.34 -6.96 -13.78
CA TYR A 136 3.75 -5.79 -13.11
C TYR A 136 2.36 -6.10 -12.56
N ARG A 137 1.48 -6.69 -13.37
CA ARG A 137 0.11 -7.00 -12.95
C ARG A 137 0.07 -8.00 -11.79
N SER A 138 0.82 -9.08 -11.89
CA SER A 138 0.88 -10.10 -10.84
C SER A 138 1.46 -9.53 -9.54
N PHE A 139 2.57 -8.81 -9.66
CA PHE A 139 3.29 -8.20 -8.55
C PHE A 139 2.44 -7.14 -7.84
N ALA A 140 1.87 -6.19 -8.57
CA ALA A 140 1.03 -5.17 -7.99
C ALA A 140 -0.26 -5.74 -7.37
N THR A 141 -0.87 -6.77 -7.98
CA THR A 141 -2.06 -7.44 -7.40
C THR A 141 -1.71 -8.12 -6.08
N PHE A 142 -0.58 -8.84 -6.02
CA PHE A 142 -0.10 -9.48 -4.80
C PHE A 142 0.14 -8.44 -3.69
N LEU A 143 0.93 -7.41 -3.99
CA LEU A 143 1.26 -6.36 -3.01
C LEU A 143 0.00 -5.66 -2.48
N LEU A 144 -0.88 -5.22 -3.37
CA LEU A 144 -2.09 -4.50 -2.95
C LEU A 144 -2.99 -5.40 -2.10
N GLY A 145 -3.16 -6.68 -2.46
CA GLY A 145 -3.97 -7.62 -1.69
C GLY A 145 -3.40 -7.89 -0.31
N ALA A 146 -2.13 -8.30 -0.23
CA ALA A 146 -1.46 -8.61 1.03
C ALA A 146 -1.37 -7.39 1.95
N LEU A 147 -0.89 -6.26 1.42
CA LEU A 147 -0.62 -5.08 2.24
C LEU A 147 -1.87 -4.31 2.66
N LEU A 148 -3.00 -4.42 1.93
CA LEU A 148 -4.28 -3.91 2.40
C LEU A 148 -4.78 -4.68 3.63
N ILE A 149 -4.56 -6.00 3.67
CA ILE A 149 -4.90 -6.83 4.83
C ILE A 149 -3.98 -6.45 6.01
N GLU A 150 -2.66 -6.32 5.79
CA GLU A 150 -1.71 -5.92 6.83
C GLU A 150 -2.05 -4.53 7.40
N ALA A 151 -2.25 -3.54 6.54
CA ALA A 151 -2.60 -2.18 6.96
C ALA A 151 -3.94 -2.14 7.72
N GLY A 152 -4.94 -2.90 7.27
CA GLY A 152 -6.23 -3.05 7.96
C GLY A 152 -6.07 -3.65 9.35
N THR A 153 -5.27 -4.69 9.49
CA THR A 153 -4.99 -5.32 10.80
C THR A 153 -4.27 -4.36 11.75
N LEU A 154 -3.31 -3.59 11.27
CA LEU A 154 -2.61 -2.57 12.07
C LEU A 154 -3.56 -1.46 12.53
N GLU A 155 -4.53 -1.08 11.71
CA GLU A 155 -5.55 -0.09 12.08
C GLU A 155 -6.56 -0.68 13.08
N ASP A 156 -6.99 -1.91 12.89
CA ASP A 156 -7.91 -2.62 13.81
C ASP A 156 -7.29 -2.85 15.18
N LEU A 157 -6.00 -3.14 15.29
CA LEU A 157 -5.31 -3.23 16.58
C LEU A 157 -5.38 -1.91 17.36
N THR A 158 -5.31 -0.77 16.69
CA THR A 158 -5.48 0.55 17.32
C THR A 158 -6.92 0.87 17.70
N ILE A 159 -7.90 0.29 17.00
CA ILE A 159 -9.34 0.43 17.30
C ILE A 159 -9.76 -0.57 18.37
N THR A 160 -9.23 -1.79 18.32
CA THR A 160 -9.56 -2.89 19.25
C THR A 160 -9.14 -2.60 20.67
N GLU A 161 -8.04 -1.86 20.89
CA GLU A 161 -7.71 -1.34 22.22
C GLU A 161 -8.79 -0.37 22.79
N LYS A 162 -9.62 0.22 21.92
CA LYS A 162 -10.68 1.19 22.29
C LYS A 162 -12.08 0.60 22.27
N VAL A 163 -12.30 -0.46 21.54
CA VAL A 163 -13.60 -1.15 21.43
C VAL A 163 -13.42 -2.56 21.97
N ASN A 164 -13.91 -2.77 23.19
CA ASN A 164 -13.94 -4.10 23.83
C ASN A 164 -14.62 -5.09 22.85
N LEU A 165 -13.86 -6.01 22.28
CA LEU A 165 -14.30 -7.04 21.31
C LEU A 165 -15.27 -8.07 21.94
N ALA A 166 -16.26 -7.57 22.67
CA ALA A 166 -17.28 -8.38 23.33
C ALA A 166 -18.44 -8.81 22.40
N PHE A 167 -18.31 -8.65 21.07
CA PHE A 167 -19.44 -8.88 20.15
C PHE A 167 -19.19 -9.87 19.01
N ILE A 168 -18.09 -10.62 18.99
CA ILE A 168 -18.07 -11.84 18.20
C ILE A 168 -18.43 -12.96 19.15
N ASP A 169 -19.69 -13.34 19.15
CA ASP A 169 -20.19 -14.51 19.83
C ASP A 169 -19.51 -15.73 19.20
N THR A 170 -18.42 -16.19 19.83
CA THR A 170 -17.67 -17.37 19.37
C THR A 170 -18.46 -18.65 19.57
N ASP A 171 -19.68 -18.57 20.12
CA ASP A 171 -20.53 -19.74 20.42
C ASP A 171 -21.23 -20.32 19.21
N ASP A 172 -21.20 -19.68 18.03
CA ASP A 172 -21.88 -20.21 16.82
C ASP A 172 -20.92 -20.84 15.78
N LEU A 173 -19.67 -21.09 16.12
CA LEU A 173 -18.74 -21.81 15.23
C LEU A 173 -19.08 -23.30 15.07
N SER A 174 -19.98 -23.85 15.91
CA SER A 174 -20.42 -25.25 15.81
C SER A 174 -21.05 -25.61 14.47
N SER A 175 -21.57 -24.63 13.73
CA SER A 175 -22.07 -24.79 12.35
C SER A 175 -20.99 -24.92 11.29
N TYR A 176 -19.70 -24.72 11.65
CA TYR A 176 -18.56 -24.70 10.75
C TYR A 176 -17.47 -25.69 11.19
N PRO A 177 -17.70 -27.03 11.07
CA PRO A 177 -16.81 -28.04 11.63
C PRO A 177 -15.38 -27.98 11.12
N LEU A 178 -15.15 -27.67 9.84
CA LEU A 178 -13.82 -27.54 9.27
C LEU A 178 -13.06 -26.31 9.81
N ILE A 179 -13.75 -25.20 10.04
CA ILE A 179 -13.13 -24.03 10.68
C ILE A 179 -12.74 -24.36 12.12
N CYS A 180 -13.57 -25.12 12.85
CA CYS A 180 -13.24 -25.56 14.20
C CYS A 180 -12.05 -26.51 14.21
N GLU A 181 -12.00 -27.47 13.26
CA GLU A 181 -10.92 -28.47 13.13
C GLU A 181 -9.58 -27.79 12.82
N MET A 182 -9.58 -26.76 11.96
CA MET A 182 -8.38 -26.07 11.48
C MET A 182 -8.10 -24.75 12.23
N ALA A 183 -8.76 -24.52 13.36
CA ALA A 183 -8.71 -23.22 14.05
C ALA A 183 -7.30 -22.84 14.51
N GLU A 184 -6.48 -23.79 14.93
CA GLU A 184 -5.11 -23.52 15.39
C GLU A 184 -4.18 -23.22 14.20
N GLU A 185 -4.34 -23.92 13.09
CA GLU A 185 -3.62 -23.65 11.84
C GLU A 185 -4.04 -22.31 11.24
N LEU A 186 -5.33 -21.98 11.28
CA LEU A 186 -5.86 -20.68 10.79
C LEU A 186 -5.41 -19.50 11.65
N LYS A 187 -5.17 -19.70 12.94
CA LYS A 187 -4.61 -18.69 13.84
C LYS A 187 -3.09 -18.62 13.76
N GLY A 188 -2.46 -19.74 13.37
CA GLY A 188 -1.03 -19.87 13.24
C GLY A 188 -0.50 -19.10 12.03
N GLY A 189 0.78 -18.77 12.04
CA GLY A 189 1.43 -17.98 11.02
C GLY A 189 1.53 -16.49 11.39
N GLY A 190 2.67 -15.88 11.09
CA GLY A 190 2.83 -14.44 11.17
C GLY A 190 2.73 -13.85 9.78
N PHE A 191 2.04 -12.73 9.63
CA PHE A 191 1.90 -12.05 8.34
C PHE A 191 3.23 -11.92 7.58
N GLU A 192 4.30 -11.61 8.30
CA GLU A 192 5.64 -11.47 7.71
C GLU A 192 6.13 -12.77 7.05
N THR A 193 5.99 -13.89 7.75
CA THR A 193 6.41 -15.20 7.22
C THR A 193 5.57 -15.61 6.01
N GLU A 194 4.27 -15.38 6.06
CA GLU A 194 3.35 -15.68 4.96
C GLU A 194 3.59 -14.76 3.76
N TYR A 195 3.86 -13.47 4.01
CA TYR A 195 4.18 -12.50 2.99
C TYR A 195 5.47 -12.87 2.25
N GLU A 196 6.54 -13.20 2.98
CA GLU A 196 7.82 -13.60 2.37
C GLU A 196 7.67 -14.90 1.55
N ALA A 197 6.99 -15.91 2.06
CA ALA A 197 6.74 -17.15 1.33
C ALA A 197 5.94 -16.89 0.04
N ALA A 198 4.88 -16.10 0.11
CA ALA A 198 4.07 -15.76 -1.07
C ALA A 198 4.83 -14.87 -2.09
N LEU A 199 5.76 -14.04 -1.61
CA LEU A 199 6.66 -13.27 -2.48
C LEU A 199 7.65 -14.19 -3.20
N GLU A 200 8.23 -15.19 -2.51
CA GLU A 200 9.10 -16.20 -3.13
C GLU A 200 8.37 -16.99 -4.20
N ASP A 201 7.16 -17.49 -3.92
CA ASP A 201 6.31 -18.19 -4.89
C ASP A 201 6.03 -17.32 -6.13
N LEU A 202 5.78 -16.02 -5.92
CA LEU A 202 5.58 -15.07 -7.01
C LEU A 202 6.83 -14.94 -7.88
N ILE A 203 8.02 -14.83 -7.26
CA ILE A 203 9.31 -14.71 -7.96
C ILE A 203 9.60 -15.99 -8.75
N GLU A 204 9.34 -17.17 -8.20
CA GLU A 204 9.46 -18.44 -8.93
C GLU A 204 8.54 -18.48 -10.16
N ARG A 205 7.29 -18.04 -10.03
CA ARG A 205 6.37 -17.93 -11.16
C ARG A 205 6.86 -16.95 -12.21
N VAL A 206 7.45 -15.83 -11.82
CA VAL A 206 8.07 -14.86 -12.76
C VAL A 206 9.25 -15.50 -13.50
N ALA A 207 10.06 -16.34 -12.83
CA ALA A 207 11.13 -17.09 -13.50
C ALA A 207 10.61 -17.98 -14.63
N ALA A 208 9.48 -18.67 -14.40
CA ALA A 208 8.83 -19.49 -15.41
C ALA A 208 8.23 -18.68 -16.60
N MET A 209 7.89 -17.40 -16.40
CA MET A 209 7.40 -16.52 -17.48
C MET A 209 8.52 -16.02 -18.39
N ARG A 210 9.77 -16.11 -17.95
CA ARG A 210 10.95 -15.58 -18.66
C ARG A 210 11.49 -16.54 -19.71
N THR A 211 11.16 -17.83 -19.60
CA THR A 211 11.54 -18.88 -20.56
C THR A 211 10.65 -18.84 -21.79
#